data_40e95887f220954d12ccae3593c3a037
#
_entry.id   40e95887f220954d12ccae3593c3a037
#
_cell.length_a   1.000
_cell.length_b   1.000
_cell.length_c   1.000
_cell.angle_alpha   90.00
_cell.angle_beta   90.00
_cell.angle_gamma   90.00
#
_symmetry.space_group_name_H-M   'P 1'
#
loop_
_entity.id
_entity.type
_entity.pdbx_description
1 polymer ?
#
loop_
_entity_poly.entity_id
_entity_poly.type
_entity_poly.pdbx_seq_one_letter_code
_entity_poly.pdbx_strand_id
1 'polypeptide(L)'
;MSRALTAALLVALAWPAAAHHSFSAEFDANKVVTLEGQVVMMEWVNPHSWLHIDVKKPDGSVERWKIEGGSPSVLMRLGWNRNSLPAGTKVTVVGFQAKDGSLRASSRDLTFPDGRRMDLGGSGSSTIDSKK
;
A
#
# COMPACT_ATOMS: atom_id res chain seq x y z
N MET A 1 60.83 4.35 6.15
CA MET A 1 59.95 3.16 5.93
C MET A 1 58.51 3.58 6.15
N SER A 2 57.82 3.90 5.06
CA SER A 2 56.39 4.33 5.11
C SER A 2 55.49 3.13 5.01
N ARG A 3 54.69 2.89 6.03
CA ARG A 3 53.58 1.91 5.97
C ARG A 3 52.34 2.65 5.51
N ALA A 4 51.96 2.47 4.26
CA ALA A 4 50.68 2.90 3.73
C ALA A 4 49.59 2.01 4.29
N LEU A 5 48.68 2.59 5.12
CA LEU A 5 47.42 1.94 5.50
C LEU A 5 46.43 2.12 4.33
N THR A 6 46.15 1.05 3.66
CA THR A 6 45.07 0.97 2.67
C THR A 6 43.77 0.79 3.43
N ALA A 7 43.00 1.84 3.58
CA ALA A 7 41.65 1.77 4.11
C ALA A 7 40.73 1.25 3.00
N ALA A 8 40.30 -0.01 3.11
CA ALA A 8 39.28 -0.57 2.24
C ALA A 8 37.93 -0.01 2.60
N LEU A 9 37.37 0.81 1.70
CA LEU A 9 36.01 1.36 1.83
C LEU A 9 35.00 0.27 1.46
N LEU A 10 34.45 -0.40 2.46
CA LEU A 10 33.31 -1.30 2.31
C LEU A 10 32.04 -0.45 2.19
N VAL A 11 31.65 -0.13 0.96
CA VAL A 11 30.31 0.41 0.68
C VAL A 11 29.32 -0.73 0.74
N ALA A 12 28.60 -0.82 1.86
CA ALA A 12 27.51 -1.77 2.03
C ALA A 12 26.32 -1.34 1.15
N LEU A 13 26.12 -2.00 0.03
CA LEU A 13 24.92 -1.95 -0.79
C LEU A 13 23.79 -2.70 -0.08
N ALA A 14 23.04 -2.00 0.78
CA ALA A 14 21.93 -2.59 1.51
C ALA A 14 20.64 -1.78 1.26
N TRP A 15 20.06 -1.85 0.04
CA TRP A 15 18.86 -1.06 -0.21
C TRP A 15 17.62 -1.69 -0.88
N PRO A 16 17.53 -2.94 -1.32
CA PRO A 16 16.23 -3.51 -1.64
C PRO A 16 15.58 -4.33 -0.51
N ALA A 17 16.33 -4.71 0.53
CA ALA A 17 15.80 -5.59 1.57
C ALA A 17 14.77 -4.93 2.51
N ALA A 18 14.82 -3.61 2.73
CA ALA A 18 13.97 -2.93 3.71
C ALA A 18 12.48 -2.86 3.29
N ALA A 19 12.18 -2.70 1.99
CA ALA A 19 10.79 -2.61 1.51
C ALA A 19 10.06 -3.95 1.54
N HIS A 20 10.74 -5.06 1.22
CA HIS A 20 10.17 -6.41 1.29
C HIS A 20 9.97 -6.88 2.73
N HIS A 21 10.84 -6.47 3.66
CA HIS A 21 10.68 -6.79 5.07
C HIS A 21 9.49 -6.08 5.72
N SER A 22 9.15 -4.85 5.32
CA SER A 22 8.01 -4.13 5.89
C SER A 22 6.67 -4.76 5.48
N PHE A 23 6.50 -5.17 4.23
CA PHE A 23 5.27 -5.86 3.78
C PHE A 23 5.07 -7.17 4.54
N SER A 24 6.05 -8.07 4.50
CA SER A 24 5.94 -9.39 5.11
C SER A 24 5.87 -9.37 6.64
N ALA A 25 6.29 -8.28 7.28
CA ALA A 25 6.12 -8.10 8.71
C ALA A 25 4.67 -7.79 9.10
N GLU A 26 3.91 -7.09 8.26
CA GLU A 26 2.58 -6.60 8.60
C GLU A 26 1.45 -7.30 7.83
N PHE A 27 1.67 -7.69 6.57
CA PHE A 27 0.63 -8.19 5.68
C PHE A 27 0.90 -9.64 5.24
N ASP A 28 -0.19 -10.36 4.96
CA ASP A 28 -0.16 -11.76 4.54
C ASP A 28 -0.40 -11.86 3.03
N ALA A 29 0.63 -12.23 2.27
CA ALA A 29 0.55 -12.43 0.82
C ALA A 29 -0.45 -13.52 0.39
N ASN A 30 -0.79 -14.44 1.30
CA ASN A 30 -1.77 -15.50 1.04
C ASN A 30 -3.20 -15.09 1.40
N LYS A 31 -3.39 -13.93 2.01
CA LYS A 31 -4.70 -13.47 2.48
C LYS A 31 -5.19 -12.29 1.65
N VAL A 32 -5.57 -12.59 0.42
CA VAL A 32 -6.13 -11.60 -0.51
C VAL A 32 -7.56 -11.28 -0.11
N VAL A 33 -7.88 -9.99 -0.01
CA VAL A 33 -9.22 -9.48 0.24
C VAL A 33 -9.68 -8.61 -0.92
N THR A 34 -10.98 -8.69 -1.23
CA THR A 34 -11.65 -7.78 -2.17
C THR A 34 -12.71 -7.01 -1.39
N LEU A 35 -12.56 -5.70 -1.35
CA LEU A 35 -13.35 -4.81 -0.53
C LEU A 35 -14.12 -3.83 -1.41
N GLU A 36 -15.44 -3.92 -1.41
CA GLU A 36 -16.32 -2.95 -2.05
C GLU A 36 -16.79 -1.95 -0.99
N GLY A 37 -16.46 -0.68 -1.17
CA GLY A 37 -16.74 0.32 -0.16
C GLY A 37 -16.85 1.73 -0.69
N GLN A 38 -17.08 2.64 0.24
CA GLN A 38 -17.10 4.07 -0.01
C GLN A 38 -15.95 4.76 0.68
N VAL A 39 -15.28 5.65 -0.03
CA VAL A 39 -14.19 6.47 0.52
C VAL A 39 -14.73 7.33 1.65
N VAL A 40 -14.05 7.28 2.79
CA VAL A 40 -14.27 8.19 3.92
C VAL A 40 -13.27 9.34 3.86
N MET A 41 -11.99 9.01 3.75
CA MET A 41 -10.91 9.99 3.64
C MET A 41 -9.62 9.34 3.13
N MET A 42 -8.73 10.15 2.64
CA MET A 42 -7.36 9.77 2.31
C MET A 42 -6.39 10.57 3.17
N GLU A 43 -5.61 9.87 4.00
CA GLU A 43 -4.51 10.45 4.75
C GLU A 43 -3.25 10.49 3.89
N TRP A 44 -2.76 11.69 3.58
CA TRP A 44 -1.54 11.92 2.81
C TRP A 44 -0.37 12.12 3.77
N VAL A 45 0.23 11.02 4.21
CA VAL A 45 1.32 11.02 5.22
C VAL A 45 2.48 10.14 4.79
N ASN A 46 3.67 10.43 5.29
CA ASN A 46 4.85 9.59 5.15
C ASN A 46 4.95 8.61 6.33
N PRO A 47 5.52 7.43 6.14
CA PRO A 47 6.06 6.85 4.89
C PRO A 47 4.98 6.25 3.98
N HIS A 48 3.77 5.99 4.47
CA HIS A 48 2.65 5.41 3.75
C HIS A 48 1.39 6.23 3.96
N SER A 49 0.71 6.58 2.87
CA SER A 49 -0.63 7.15 2.91
C SER A 49 -1.66 6.05 3.20
N TRP A 50 -2.83 6.44 3.73
CA TRP A 50 -3.88 5.50 4.11
C TRP A 50 -5.23 5.94 3.56
N LEU A 51 -5.84 5.06 2.77
CA LEU A 51 -7.22 5.23 2.32
C LEU A 51 -8.17 4.57 3.32
N HIS A 52 -9.10 5.34 3.87
CA HIS A 52 -10.17 4.83 4.73
C HIS A 52 -11.41 4.62 3.90
N ILE A 53 -11.97 3.41 3.93
CA ILE A 53 -13.22 3.05 3.26
C ILE A 53 -14.19 2.40 4.24
N ASP A 54 -15.46 2.67 4.06
CA ASP A 54 -16.55 1.98 4.75
C ASP A 54 -17.07 0.87 3.84
N VAL A 55 -17.01 -0.35 4.34
CA VAL A 55 -17.50 -1.57 3.67
C VAL A 55 -18.76 -2.05 4.36
N LYS A 56 -19.87 -2.08 3.63
CA LYS A 56 -21.13 -2.58 4.13
C LYS A 56 -21.17 -4.10 4.06
N LYS A 57 -21.44 -4.74 5.19
CA LYS A 57 -21.57 -6.19 5.28
C LYS A 57 -23.00 -6.66 4.92
N PRO A 58 -23.18 -7.95 4.58
CA PRO A 58 -24.52 -8.51 4.28
C PRO A 58 -25.53 -8.35 5.41
N ASP A 59 -25.08 -8.33 6.68
CA ASP A 59 -25.93 -8.12 7.87
C ASP A 59 -26.31 -6.66 8.10
N GLY A 60 -25.85 -5.73 7.23
CA GLY A 60 -26.11 -4.31 7.32
C GLY A 60 -25.10 -3.52 8.18
N SER A 61 -24.22 -4.19 8.91
CA SER A 61 -23.14 -3.55 9.65
C SER A 61 -22.09 -2.96 8.69
N VAL A 62 -21.32 -2.01 9.19
CA VAL A 62 -20.26 -1.33 8.43
C VAL A 62 -18.92 -1.59 9.08
N GLU A 63 -17.95 -2.02 8.28
CA GLU A 63 -16.56 -2.15 8.69
C GLU A 63 -15.75 -1.02 8.07
N ARG A 64 -15.02 -0.29 8.91
CA ARG A 64 -14.05 0.69 8.43
C ARG A 64 -12.69 0.03 8.22
N TRP A 65 -12.30 -0.02 6.95
CA TRP A 65 -11.01 -0.55 6.54
C TRP A 65 -10.00 0.57 6.32
N LYS A 66 -8.76 0.28 6.66
CA LYS A 66 -7.61 1.16 6.45
C LYS A 66 -6.68 0.52 5.43
N ILE A 67 -6.57 1.13 4.26
CA ILE A 67 -5.84 0.59 3.12
C ILE A 67 -4.52 1.34 2.95
N GLU A 68 -3.41 0.62 3.06
CA GLU A 68 -2.07 1.18 2.84
C GLU A 68 -1.86 1.50 1.37
N GLY A 69 -1.45 2.72 1.10
CA GLY A 69 -0.92 3.18 -0.18
C GLY A 69 0.54 3.59 -0.07
N GLY A 70 1.07 4.15 -1.12
CA GLY A 70 2.41 4.72 -1.15
C GLY A 70 2.52 6.03 -0.37
N SER A 71 3.73 6.56 -0.29
CA SER A 71 3.96 7.90 0.22
C SER A 71 3.26 8.96 -0.65
N PRO A 72 3.06 10.19 -0.17
CA PRO A 72 2.49 11.26 -0.99
C PRO A 72 3.23 11.46 -2.32
N SER A 73 4.55 11.38 -2.33
CA SER A 73 5.34 11.53 -3.57
C SER A 73 5.13 10.36 -4.55
N VAL A 74 4.99 9.13 -4.05
CA VAL A 74 4.65 7.96 -4.87
C VAL A 74 3.25 8.12 -5.48
N LEU A 75 2.26 8.51 -4.68
CA LEU A 75 0.91 8.71 -5.17
C LEU A 75 0.85 9.77 -6.28
N MET A 76 1.53 10.89 -6.13
CA MET A 76 1.59 11.94 -7.15
C MET A 76 2.22 11.42 -8.45
N ARG A 77 3.27 10.62 -8.38
CA ARG A 77 3.87 9.98 -9.57
C ARG A 77 2.94 8.99 -10.26
N LEU A 78 2.06 8.33 -9.50
CA LEU A 78 1.04 7.42 -10.03
C LEU A 78 -0.20 8.15 -10.57
N GLY A 79 -0.22 9.48 -10.53
CA GLY A 79 -1.30 10.30 -11.06
C GLY A 79 -2.37 10.70 -10.05
N TRP A 80 -2.17 10.41 -8.75
CA TRP A 80 -3.08 10.82 -7.70
C TRP A 80 -2.87 12.28 -7.29
N ASN A 81 -3.95 12.93 -6.93
CA ASN A 81 -3.94 14.23 -6.25
C ASN A 81 -4.99 14.23 -5.12
N ARG A 82 -5.01 15.31 -4.33
CA ARG A 82 -5.90 15.40 -3.15
C ARG A 82 -7.40 15.39 -3.50
N ASN A 83 -7.76 15.61 -4.76
CA ASN A 83 -9.15 15.60 -5.24
C ASN A 83 -9.54 14.29 -5.94
N SER A 84 -8.63 13.33 -6.05
CA SER A 84 -8.86 12.08 -6.80
C SER A 84 -9.87 11.14 -6.12
N LEU A 85 -9.94 11.17 -4.79
CA LEU A 85 -10.78 10.29 -3.98
C LEU A 85 -11.62 11.11 -2.98
N PRO A 86 -12.60 11.88 -3.44
CA PRO A 86 -13.48 12.58 -2.51
C PRO A 86 -14.32 11.60 -1.69
N ALA A 87 -14.69 12.00 -0.48
CA ALA A 87 -15.55 11.21 0.39
C ALA A 87 -16.84 10.81 -0.35
N GLY A 88 -17.30 9.58 -0.15
CA GLY A 88 -18.47 9.01 -0.83
C GLY A 88 -18.17 8.34 -2.17
N THR A 89 -16.97 8.47 -2.72
CA THR A 89 -16.57 7.75 -3.94
C THR A 89 -16.65 6.24 -3.70
N LYS A 90 -17.37 5.53 -4.56
CA LYS A 90 -17.40 4.06 -4.54
C LYS A 90 -16.13 3.51 -5.16
N VAL A 91 -15.55 2.52 -4.51
CA VAL A 91 -14.32 1.86 -4.98
C VAL A 91 -14.37 0.37 -4.68
N THR A 92 -13.68 -0.40 -5.50
CA THR A 92 -13.31 -1.79 -5.20
C THR A 92 -11.81 -1.85 -5.00
N VAL A 93 -11.38 -2.30 -3.83
CA VAL A 93 -9.97 -2.45 -3.49
C VAL A 93 -9.63 -3.94 -3.38
N VAL A 94 -8.62 -4.37 -4.09
CA VAL A 94 -8.00 -5.67 -3.88
C VAL A 94 -6.68 -5.45 -3.14
N GLY A 95 -6.45 -6.21 -2.09
CA GLY A 95 -5.26 -6.05 -1.28
C GLY A 95 -4.95 -7.28 -0.44
N PHE A 96 -3.94 -7.17 0.38
CA PHE A 96 -3.48 -8.22 1.29
C PHE A 96 -3.77 -7.82 2.72
N GLN A 97 -4.53 -8.64 3.44
CA GLN A 97 -4.93 -8.32 4.82
C GLN A 97 -3.75 -8.36 5.78
N ALA A 98 -3.83 -7.57 6.83
CA ALA A 98 -2.87 -7.60 7.93
C ALA A 98 -2.85 -8.97 8.60
N LYS A 99 -1.65 -9.43 8.96
CA LYS A 99 -1.41 -10.73 9.62
C LYS A 99 -2.12 -10.86 10.96
N ASP A 100 -2.28 -9.75 11.68
CA ASP A 100 -2.97 -9.71 12.98
C ASP A 100 -4.50 -9.83 12.88
N GLY A 101 -5.05 -9.93 11.65
CA GLY A 101 -6.48 -10.04 11.40
C GLY A 101 -7.25 -8.73 11.53
N SER A 102 -6.58 -7.60 11.78
CA SER A 102 -7.22 -6.29 11.81
C SER A 102 -7.80 -5.89 10.46
N LEU A 103 -8.69 -4.89 10.45
CA LEU A 103 -9.32 -4.33 9.26
C LEU A 103 -8.35 -3.38 8.51
N ARG A 104 -7.17 -3.89 8.22
CA ARG A 104 -6.12 -3.22 7.43
C ARG A 104 -5.69 -4.11 6.30
N ALA A 105 -5.39 -3.50 5.17
CA ALA A 105 -4.82 -4.21 4.02
C ALA A 105 -3.78 -3.33 3.31
N SER A 106 -2.80 -3.95 2.68
CA SER A 106 -1.94 -3.27 1.73
C SER A 106 -2.56 -3.35 0.33
N SER A 107 -2.71 -2.22 -0.35
CA SER A 107 -3.36 -2.17 -1.66
C SER A 107 -2.57 -2.90 -2.73
N ARG A 108 -3.27 -3.60 -3.60
CA ARG A 108 -2.78 -4.14 -4.86
C ARG A 108 -3.37 -3.40 -6.04
N ASP A 109 -4.70 -3.29 -6.06
CA ASP A 109 -5.49 -2.64 -7.12
C ASP A 109 -6.62 -1.83 -6.52
N LEU A 110 -6.94 -0.69 -7.14
CA LEU A 110 -8.16 0.05 -6.88
C LEU A 110 -8.91 0.25 -8.20
N THR A 111 -10.20 -0.08 -8.20
CA THR A 111 -11.09 0.06 -9.36
C THR A 111 -12.24 1.00 -9.03
N PHE A 112 -12.49 1.95 -9.92
CA PHE A 112 -13.65 2.86 -9.87
C PHE A 112 -14.88 2.21 -10.52
N PRO A 113 -16.10 2.72 -10.26
CA PRO A 113 -17.33 2.16 -10.86
C PRO A 113 -17.36 2.22 -12.40
N ASP A 114 -16.64 3.14 -13.01
CA ASP A 114 -16.49 3.26 -14.48
C ASP A 114 -15.50 2.25 -15.08
N GLY A 115 -14.89 1.41 -14.26
CA GLY A 115 -13.92 0.39 -14.67
C GLY A 115 -12.47 0.87 -14.72
N ARG A 116 -12.20 2.16 -14.49
CA ARG A 116 -10.81 2.64 -14.40
C ARG A 116 -10.11 1.97 -13.22
N ARG A 117 -8.88 1.56 -13.44
CA ARG A 117 -8.01 0.97 -12.42
C ARG A 117 -6.83 1.87 -12.16
N MET A 118 -6.48 2.03 -10.90
CA MET A 118 -5.31 2.79 -10.48
C MET A 118 -4.57 2.05 -9.37
N ASP A 119 -3.26 2.13 -9.41
CA ASP A 119 -2.39 1.62 -8.33
C ASP A 119 -2.29 2.67 -7.23
N LEU A 120 -2.48 2.26 -5.98
CA LEU A 120 -2.26 3.10 -4.79
C LEU A 120 -0.81 3.05 -4.29
N GLY A 121 0.06 2.27 -4.92
CA GLY A 121 1.46 2.16 -4.54
C GLY A 121 1.71 1.56 -3.16
N GLY A 122 0.79 0.74 -2.65
CA GLY A 122 0.98 0.01 -1.41
C GLY A 122 2.18 -0.95 -1.49
N SER A 123 2.71 -1.35 -0.35
CA SER A 123 3.85 -2.28 -0.30
C SER A 123 3.52 -3.64 -0.94
N GLY A 124 2.24 -4.01 -1.04
CA GLY A 124 1.76 -5.19 -1.76
C GLY A 124 1.81 -5.07 -3.28
N SER A 125 1.81 -3.86 -3.84
CA SER A 125 1.86 -3.65 -5.31
C SER A 125 3.15 -4.17 -5.92
N SER A 126 4.26 -4.07 -5.22
CA SER A 126 5.58 -4.52 -5.68
C SER A 126 5.78 -6.03 -5.66
N THR A 127 4.90 -6.80 -4.99
CA THR A 127 5.03 -8.26 -4.90
C THR A 127 4.57 -9.00 -6.15
N ILE A 128 3.90 -8.32 -7.08
CA ILE A 128 3.35 -8.96 -8.28
C ILE A 128 4.35 -8.95 -9.44
N ASP A 129 5.18 -7.92 -9.54
CA ASP A 129 6.19 -7.81 -10.62
C ASP A 129 7.38 -8.76 -10.45
N SER A 130 7.56 -9.36 -9.29
CA SER A 130 8.68 -10.28 -9.03
C SER A 130 8.42 -11.74 -9.43
N LYS A 131 7.24 -12.06 -10.03
CA LYS A 131 6.86 -13.42 -10.48
C LYS A 131 6.69 -13.54 -12.00
N LYS A 132 7.30 -12.65 -12.76
CA LYS A 132 7.41 -12.83 -14.22
C LYS A 132 8.82 -13.26 -14.59
#